data_15abdee867dc4c200c761471674c8828
#
_entry.id   15abdee867dc4c200c761471674c8828
#
_cell.length_a   1.000
_cell.length_b   1.000
_cell.length_c   1.000
_cell.angle_alpha   90.00
_cell.angle_beta   90.00
_cell.angle_gamma   90.00
#
_symmetry.space_group_name_H-M   'P 1'
#
loop_
_entity.id
_entity.type
_entity.pdbx_description
1 polymer ?
#
loop_
_entity_poly.entity_id
_entity_poly.type
_entity_poly.pdbx_seq_one_letter_code
_entity_poly.pdbx_strand_id
1 'polypeptide(L)'
;VRPEYMLMSLLVAATLVLLEIRGGLWHAIRSPLVMVGAGFLVILPWGIHNLVHLDRMLPLSTGGGQTLFVGSYLPAHGDPQKVMPKILRRNPGLQEKIEKQNLVSGEGADSITPERVFTIMANRRYPGVATDEALGRLGRDEYRRQWNEDPGAVMGLLAVKAQRIWWRGRGELTDPLPGRLLHWAIIVAALVGAVIAFFR
;
A
#
# COMPACT_ATOMS: atom_id res chain seq x y z
N VAL A 1 2.82 7.76 9.62
CA VAL A 1 1.49 7.93 9.01
C VAL A 1 1.35 6.88 7.92
N ARG A 2 0.25 6.13 7.90
CA ARG A 2 0.01 5.10 6.89
C ARG A 2 -0.58 5.72 5.63
N PRO A 3 -0.12 5.33 4.42
CA PRO A 3 -0.57 5.92 3.16
C PRO A 3 -2.08 5.79 2.91
N GLU A 4 -2.74 4.84 3.56
CA GLU A 4 -4.19 4.65 3.45
C GLU A 4 -4.98 5.85 3.98
N TYR A 5 -4.47 6.56 4.98
CA TYR A 5 -5.13 7.75 5.51
C TYR A 5 -5.14 8.93 4.53
N MET A 6 -4.19 8.97 3.58
CA MET A 6 -4.26 9.95 2.49
C MET A 6 -5.43 9.69 1.55
N LEU A 7 -5.65 8.41 1.19
CA LEU A 7 -6.81 8.04 0.36
C LEU A 7 -8.13 8.36 1.06
N MET A 8 -8.21 8.13 2.37
CA MET A 8 -9.39 8.52 3.16
C MET A 8 -9.61 10.03 3.14
N SER A 9 -8.56 10.83 3.28
CA SER A 9 -8.68 12.30 3.21
C SER A 9 -9.19 12.75 1.84
N LEU A 10 -8.71 12.14 0.76
CA LEU A 10 -9.19 12.44 -0.59
C LEU A 10 -10.64 12.02 -0.81
N LEU A 11 -11.06 10.87 -0.27
CA LEU A 11 -12.45 10.42 -0.32
C LEU A 11 -13.37 11.36 0.46
N VAL A 12 -12.96 11.78 1.66
CA VAL A 12 -13.71 12.77 2.45
C VAL A 12 -13.79 14.10 1.70
N ALA A 13 -12.68 14.58 1.12
CA ALA A 13 -12.66 15.81 0.32
C ALA A 13 -13.60 15.72 -0.88
N ALA A 14 -13.56 14.62 -1.63
CA ALA A 14 -14.46 14.37 -2.77
C ALA A 14 -15.93 14.35 -2.34
N THR A 15 -16.23 13.70 -1.21
CA THR A 15 -17.58 13.65 -0.65
C THR A 15 -18.08 15.06 -0.28
N LEU A 16 -17.24 15.87 0.36
CA LEU A 16 -17.59 17.27 0.69
C LEU A 16 -17.87 18.11 -0.56
N VAL A 17 -17.03 17.95 -1.62
CA VAL A 17 -17.30 18.64 -2.90
C VAL A 17 -18.66 18.23 -3.45
N LEU A 18 -18.98 16.94 -3.48
CA LEU A 18 -20.26 16.44 -4.01
C LEU A 18 -21.45 16.94 -3.21
N LEU A 19 -21.33 17.06 -1.89
CA LEU A 19 -22.40 17.57 -1.03
C LEU A 19 -22.64 19.07 -1.19
N GLU A 20 -21.58 19.85 -1.38
CA GLU A 20 -21.65 21.30 -1.44
C GLU A 20 -21.80 21.87 -2.86
N ILE A 21 -21.71 21.04 -3.91
CA ILE A 21 -21.70 21.48 -5.32
C ILE A 21 -22.96 22.27 -5.72
N ARG A 22 -24.08 22.02 -5.05
CA ARG A 22 -25.34 22.74 -5.27
C ARG A 22 -25.26 24.22 -4.87
N GLY A 23 -24.37 24.57 -3.93
CA GLY A 23 -24.12 25.96 -3.49
C GLY A 23 -23.16 26.73 -4.39
N GLY A 24 -22.69 26.09 -5.47
CA GLY A 24 -21.70 26.63 -6.40
C GLY A 24 -20.32 26.05 -6.24
N LEU A 25 -19.63 25.88 -7.37
CA LEU A 25 -18.33 25.18 -7.43
C LEU A 25 -17.27 25.75 -6.47
N TRP A 26 -17.22 27.06 -6.33
CA TRP A 26 -16.26 27.73 -5.45
C TRP A 26 -16.51 27.45 -3.97
N HIS A 27 -17.77 27.38 -3.55
CA HIS A 27 -18.14 26.99 -2.19
C HIS A 27 -17.78 25.53 -1.92
N ALA A 28 -18.09 24.66 -2.87
CA ALA A 28 -17.83 23.23 -2.75
C ALA A 28 -16.34 22.88 -2.65
N ILE A 29 -15.45 23.66 -3.27
CA ILE A 29 -14.00 23.38 -3.28
C ILE A 29 -13.29 23.99 -2.05
N ARG A 30 -13.81 25.06 -1.48
CA ARG A 30 -13.11 25.78 -0.40
C ARG A 30 -12.83 24.92 0.83
N SER A 31 -13.83 24.24 1.37
CA SER A 31 -13.69 23.39 2.56
C SER A 31 -12.73 22.23 2.35
N PRO A 32 -12.86 21.44 1.25
CA PRO A 32 -11.90 20.38 0.92
C PRO A 32 -10.48 20.90 0.70
N LEU A 33 -10.32 22.07 0.06
CA LEU A 33 -9.00 22.66 -0.19
C LEU A 33 -8.29 23.05 1.12
N VAL A 34 -9.02 23.64 2.07
CA VAL A 34 -8.49 23.97 3.41
C VAL A 34 -8.12 22.68 4.15
N MET A 35 -8.96 21.65 4.11
CA MET A 35 -8.70 20.37 4.76
C MET A 35 -7.45 19.68 4.20
N VAL A 36 -7.34 19.60 2.87
CA VAL A 36 -6.16 19.00 2.20
C VAL A 36 -4.91 19.82 2.46
N GLY A 37 -5.03 21.16 2.40
CA GLY A 37 -3.93 22.08 2.71
C GLY A 37 -3.43 21.95 4.15
N ALA A 38 -4.33 21.88 5.12
CA ALA A 38 -3.98 21.66 6.52
C ALA A 38 -3.32 20.29 6.71
N GLY A 39 -3.84 19.24 6.09
CA GLY A 39 -3.22 17.91 6.11
C GLY A 39 -1.81 17.93 5.51
N PHE A 40 -1.62 18.66 4.41
CA PHE A 40 -0.30 18.81 3.79
C PHE A 40 0.68 19.55 4.68
N LEU A 41 0.24 20.63 5.35
CA LEU A 41 1.07 21.38 6.31
C LEU A 41 1.54 20.52 7.49
N VAL A 42 0.69 19.61 7.96
CA VAL A 42 1.08 18.67 9.04
C VAL A 42 2.14 17.67 8.57
N ILE A 43 2.08 17.24 7.31
CA ILE A 43 3.02 16.25 6.75
C ILE A 43 4.32 16.91 6.27
N LEU A 44 4.28 18.19 5.92
CA LEU A 44 5.39 18.93 5.33
C LEU A 44 6.67 18.88 6.17
N PRO A 45 6.67 19.09 7.51
CA PRO A 45 7.89 19.01 8.34
C PRO A 45 8.57 17.64 8.23
N TRP A 46 7.78 16.57 8.18
CA TRP A 46 8.29 15.21 8.00
C TRP A 46 8.89 15.00 6.61
N GLY A 47 8.25 15.51 5.58
CA GLY A 47 8.76 15.49 4.20
C GLY A 47 10.09 16.23 4.07
N ILE A 48 10.20 17.40 4.69
CA ILE A 48 11.45 18.20 4.73
C ILE A 48 12.54 17.45 5.50
N HIS A 49 12.22 16.88 6.66
CA HIS A 49 13.16 16.07 7.44
C HIS A 49 13.72 14.91 6.60
N ASN A 50 12.86 14.17 5.90
CA ASN A 50 13.27 13.08 5.04
C ASN A 50 14.12 13.55 3.85
N LEU A 51 13.78 14.70 3.27
CA LEU A 51 14.55 15.27 2.17
C LEU A 51 15.99 15.64 2.63
N VAL A 52 16.11 16.26 3.82
CA VAL A 52 17.42 16.69 4.35
C VAL A 52 18.28 15.50 4.81
N HIS A 53 17.69 14.49 5.43
CA HIS A 53 18.46 13.39 6.05
C HIS A 53 18.58 12.14 5.19
N LEU A 54 17.62 11.91 4.27
CA LEU A 54 17.60 10.73 3.41
C LEU A 54 17.83 11.06 1.93
N ASP A 55 18.04 12.36 1.63
CA ASP A 55 18.15 12.87 0.25
C ASP A 55 16.98 12.44 -0.66
N ARG A 56 15.79 12.32 -0.05
CA ARG A 56 14.57 11.80 -0.70
C ARG A 56 13.32 12.45 -0.13
N MET A 57 12.45 12.90 -1.02
CA MET A 57 11.13 13.36 -0.63
C MET A 57 10.20 12.16 -0.41
N LEU A 58 10.26 11.58 0.78
CA LEU A 58 9.36 10.50 1.22
C LEU A 58 8.27 11.10 2.12
N PRO A 59 7.09 11.36 1.59
CA PRO A 59 6.06 12.07 2.35
C PRO A 59 5.51 11.26 3.54
N LEU A 60 5.59 9.94 3.55
CA LEU A 60 4.89 9.13 4.55
C LEU A 60 5.69 7.98 5.17
N SER A 61 6.33 7.11 4.40
CA SER A 61 7.08 5.97 4.93
C SER A 61 8.05 5.37 3.91
N THR A 62 9.06 4.64 4.40
CA THR A 62 10.06 3.93 3.59
C THR A 62 9.60 2.54 3.15
N GLY A 63 8.43 2.07 3.55
CA GLY A 63 7.95 0.70 3.26
C GLY A 63 6.98 0.58 2.07
N GLY A 64 6.74 1.68 1.34
CA GLY A 64 5.78 1.72 0.25
C GLY A 64 6.15 0.83 -0.93
N GLY A 65 7.42 0.78 -1.28
CA GLY A 65 7.94 -0.05 -2.35
C GLY A 65 7.80 -1.54 -2.08
N GLN A 66 8.16 -1.98 -0.89
CA GLN A 66 7.98 -3.36 -0.46
C GLN A 66 6.50 -3.76 -0.46
N THR A 67 5.63 -2.90 0.07
CA THR A 67 4.18 -3.16 0.09
C THR A 67 3.61 -3.27 -1.34
N LEU A 68 4.02 -2.38 -2.25
CA LEU A 68 3.62 -2.43 -3.64
C LEU A 68 4.11 -3.73 -4.31
N PHE A 69 5.38 -4.10 -4.09
CA PHE A 69 5.98 -5.29 -4.65
C PHE A 69 5.26 -6.57 -4.19
N VAL A 70 5.11 -6.75 -2.88
CA VAL A 70 4.41 -7.92 -2.31
C VAL A 70 2.95 -7.93 -2.76
N GLY A 71 2.33 -6.75 -2.81
CA GLY A 71 0.95 -6.59 -3.25
C GLY A 71 0.73 -6.86 -4.74
N SER A 72 1.75 -6.82 -5.59
CA SER A 72 1.64 -7.07 -7.02
C SER A 72 1.55 -8.54 -7.40
N TYR A 73 1.97 -9.47 -6.51
CA TYR A 73 2.00 -10.90 -6.83
C TYR A 73 0.66 -11.60 -6.66
N LEU A 74 0.15 -12.15 -7.76
CA LEU A 74 -1.03 -13.01 -7.78
C LEU A 74 -0.65 -14.48 -7.52
N PRO A 75 -1.46 -15.26 -6.83
CA PRO A 75 -2.62 -14.97 -5.97
C PRO A 75 -2.24 -14.75 -4.50
N ALA A 76 -1.01 -14.26 -4.22
CA ALA A 76 -0.45 -14.20 -2.87
C ALA A 76 -1.15 -13.15 -1.96
N HIS A 77 -1.99 -12.28 -2.53
CA HIS A 77 -2.82 -11.30 -1.82
C HIS A 77 -2.07 -10.40 -0.81
N GLY A 78 -0.78 -10.12 -1.07
CA GLY A 78 0.04 -9.29 -0.19
C GLY A 78 0.67 -10.04 1.00
N ASP A 79 0.72 -11.36 0.96
CA ASP A 79 1.40 -12.18 1.96
C ASP A 79 2.86 -12.47 1.52
N PRO A 80 3.88 -11.90 2.22
CA PRO A 80 5.29 -12.09 1.87
C PRO A 80 5.71 -13.56 1.81
N GLN A 81 5.20 -14.39 2.73
CA GLN A 81 5.53 -15.81 2.81
C GLN A 81 5.04 -16.58 1.57
N LYS A 82 3.93 -16.17 0.98
CA LYS A 82 3.40 -16.78 -0.25
C LYS A 82 4.04 -16.21 -1.52
N VAL A 83 4.61 -15.01 -1.46
CA VAL A 83 5.32 -14.37 -2.57
C VAL A 83 6.72 -14.98 -2.73
N MET A 84 7.44 -15.23 -1.65
CA MET A 84 8.80 -15.74 -1.64
C MET A 84 8.98 -17.01 -2.50
N PRO A 85 8.19 -18.11 -2.35
CA PRO A 85 8.35 -19.30 -3.17
C PRO A 85 8.16 -19.05 -4.67
N LYS A 86 7.30 -18.10 -5.05
CA LYS A 86 7.08 -17.74 -6.45
C LYS A 86 8.29 -17.03 -7.04
N ILE A 87 8.91 -16.13 -6.26
CA ILE A 87 10.13 -15.44 -6.68
C ILE A 87 11.25 -16.45 -6.89
N LEU A 88 11.46 -17.36 -5.95
CA LEU A 88 12.50 -18.38 -6.02
C LEU A 88 12.29 -19.31 -7.23
N ARG A 89 11.06 -19.75 -7.50
CA ARG A 89 10.74 -20.56 -8.69
C ARG A 89 11.03 -19.83 -10.01
N ARG A 90 10.78 -18.54 -10.07
CA ARG A 90 11.07 -17.71 -11.26
C ARG A 90 12.56 -17.36 -11.42
N ASN A 91 13.32 -17.50 -10.35
CA ASN A 91 14.74 -17.13 -10.30
C ASN A 91 15.58 -18.23 -9.62
N PRO A 92 15.78 -19.40 -10.26
CA PRO A 92 16.48 -20.51 -9.62
C PRO A 92 17.91 -20.16 -9.17
N GLY A 93 18.63 -19.31 -9.92
CA GLY A 93 19.96 -18.83 -9.49
C GLY A 93 19.95 -17.84 -8.32
N LEU A 94 18.78 -17.41 -7.83
CA LEU A 94 18.66 -16.62 -6.62
C LEU A 94 18.73 -17.50 -5.38
N GLN A 95 18.10 -18.66 -5.41
CA GLN A 95 18.14 -19.64 -4.31
C GLN A 95 19.58 -20.09 -4.04
N GLU A 96 20.32 -20.48 -5.06
CA GLU A 96 21.73 -20.90 -4.93
C GLU A 96 22.61 -19.79 -4.32
N LYS A 97 22.39 -18.53 -4.70
CA LYS A 97 23.13 -17.40 -4.11
C LYS A 97 22.81 -17.18 -2.64
N ILE A 98 21.54 -17.30 -2.26
CA ILE A 98 21.11 -17.16 -0.87
C ILE A 98 21.72 -18.28 -0.03
N GLU A 99 21.70 -19.52 -0.51
CA GLU A 99 22.32 -20.65 0.16
C GLU A 99 23.84 -20.46 0.36
N LYS A 100 24.55 -20.02 -0.69
CA LYS A 100 25.98 -19.69 -0.59
C LYS A 100 26.26 -18.57 0.40
N GLN A 101 25.43 -17.56 0.44
CA GLN A 101 25.58 -16.43 1.35
C GLN A 101 25.30 -16.82 2.80
N ASN A 102 24.34 -17.71 3.04
CA ASN A 102 24.05 -18.27 4.36
C ASN A 102 25.20 -19.15 4.87
N LEU A 103 25.80 -19.96 4.00
CA LEU A 103 26.99 -20.75 4.33
C LEU A 103 28.17 -19.88 4.78
N VAL A 104 28.37 -18.74 4.13
CA VAL A 104 29.44 -17.77 4.48
C VAL A 104 29.12 -17.04 5.80
N SER A 105 27.85 -16.75 6.08
CA SER A 105 27.42 -16.03 7.29
C SER A 105 27.27 -16.93 8.51
N GLY A 106 27.40 -18.26 8.37
CA GLY A 106 27.18 -19.21 9.47
C GLY A 106 25.70 -19.31 9.91
N GLU A 107 24.80 -18.70 9.17
CA GLU A 107 23.36 -18.77 9.44
C GLU A 107 22.78 -20.04 8.80
N GLY A 108 22.04 -20.84 9.58
CA GLY A 108 21.43 -22.06 9.10
C GLY A 108 20.43 -21.84 7.95
N ALA A 109 20.12 -22.90 7.21
CA ALA A 109 19.18 -22.85 6.08
C ALA A 109 17.77 -22.31 6.44
N ASP A 110 17.40 -22.38 7.73
CA ASP A 110 16.11 -21.88 8.25
C ASP A 110 16.02 -20.35 8.36
N SER A 111 17.11 -19.61 8.08
CA SER A 111 17.17 -18.16 8.18
C SER A 111 16.75 -17.40 6.91
N ILE A 112 16.17 -18.07 5.91
CA ILE A 112 15.72 -17.42 4.68
C ILE A 112 14.42 -16.69 4.94
N THR A 113 14.52 -15.39 5.23
CA THR A 113 13.34 -14.53 5.39
C THR A 113 12.91 -13.90 4.06
N PRO A 114 11.61 -13.62 3.87
CA PRO A 114 11.12 -12.93 2.67
C PRO A 114 11.84 -11.60 2.41
N GLU A 115 12.12 -10.83 3.46
CA GLU A 115 12.80 -9.53 3.38
C GLU A 115 14.18 -9.66 2.78
N ARG A 116 14.93 -10.70 3.17
CA ARG A 116 16.26 -10.97 2.64
C ARG A 116 16.22 -11.33 1.16
N VAL A 117 15.28 -12.19 0.77
CA VAL A 117 15.04 -12.57 -0.63
C VAL A 117 14.72 -11.33 -1.47
N PHE A 118 13.83 -10.46 -0.98
CA PHE A 118 13.43 -9.24 -1.67
C PHE A 118 14.60 -8.27 -1.81
N THR A 119 15.40 -8.10 -0.75
CA THR A 119 16.59 -7.23 -0.77
C THR A 119 17.62 -7.70 -1.80
N ILE A 120 17.94 -8.99 -1.81
CA ILE A 120 18.90 -9.56 -2.77
C ILE A 120 18.39 -9.39 -4.20
N MET A 121 17.10 -9.64 -4.43
CA MET A 121 16.50 -9.48 -5.75
C MET A 121 16.49 -8.00 -6.19
N ALA A 122 16.16 -7.09 -5.30
CA ALA A 122 16.15 -5.66 -5.56
C ALA A 122 17.55 -5.17 -5.96
N ASN A 123 18.57 -5.50 -5.17
CA ASN A 123 19.96 -5.12 -5.42
C ASN A 123 20.53 -5.73 -6.71
N ARG A 124 20.09 -6.95 -7.06
CA ARG A 124 20.49 -7.60 -8.32
C ARG A 124 19.92 -6.88 -9.54
N ARG A 125 18.65 -6.44 -9.45
CA ARG A 125 17.97 -5.81 -10.60
C ARG A 125 18.29 -4.33 -10.75
N TYR A 126 18.51 -3.66 -9.62
CA TYR A 126 18.77 -2.21 -9.55
C TYR A 126 19.93 -1.93 -8.58
N PRO A 127 21.20 -2.24 -8.99
CA PRO A 127 22.36 -2.00 -8.14
C PRO A 127 22.49 -0.50 -7.83
N GLY A 128 22.81 -0.17 -6.58
CA GLY A 128 22.98 1.21 -6.13
C GLY A 128 21.70 1.99 -5.86
N VAL A 129 20.53 1.40 -6.13
CA VAL A 129 19.23 2.01 -5.78
C VAL A 129 18.82 1.51 -4.39
N ALA A 130 18.22 2.38 -3.58
CA ALA A 130 17.71 1.96 -2.29
C ALA A 130 16.67 0.84 -2.43
N THR A 131 16.75 -0.15 -1.55
CA THR A 131 15.95 -1.38 -1.61
C THR A 131 14.45 -1.11 -1.78
N ASP A 132 13.88 -0.17 -1.02
CA ASP A 132 12.45 0.13 -1.11
C ASP A 132 12.07 0.72 -2.47
N GLU A 133 12.88 1.61 -3.02
CA GLU A 133 12.65 2.17 -4.35
C GLU A 133 12.78 1.10 -5.44
N ALA A 134 13.79 0.24 -5.34
CA ALA A 134 14.00 -0.88 -6.26
C ALA A 134 12.81 -1.85 -6.23
N LEU A 135 12.32 -2.19 -5.04
CA LEU A 135 11.10 -3.00 -4.86
C LEU A 135 9.86 -2.30 -5.42
N GLY A 136 9.74 -0.99 -5.25
CA GLY A 136 8.66 -0.22 -5.85
C GLY A 136 8.68 -0.25 -7.38
N ARG A 137 9.86 -0.17 -8.00
CA ARG A 137 10.02 -0.33 -9.46
C ARG A 137 9.62 -1.73 -9.91
N LEU A 138 10.12 -2.77 -9.24
CA LEU A 138 9.77 -4.16 -9.51
C LEU A 138 8.25 -4.42 -9.36
N GLY A 139 7.62 -3.86 -8.36
CA GLY A 139 6.16 -3.97 -8.16
C GLY A 139 5.37 -3.34 -9.30
N ARG A 140 5.79 -2.15 -9.78
CA ARG A 140 5.16 -1.51 -10.94
C ARG A 140 5.33 -2.34 -12.22
N ASP A 141 6.53 -2.87 -12.45
CA ASP A 141 6.80 -3.70 -13.61
C ASP A 141 5.98 -5.00 -13.58
N GLU A 142 5.83 -5.62 -12.40
CA GLU A 142 4.99 -6.80 -12.23
C GLU A 142 3.51 -6.49 -12.47
N TYR A 143 2.98 -5.35 -11.98
CA TYR A 143 1.62 -4.91 -12.30
C TYR A 143 1.41 -4.66 -13.79
N ARG A 144 2.36 -3.98 -14.46
CA ARG A 144 2.28 -3.75 -15.91
C ARG A 144 2.28 -5.06 -16.69
N ARG A 145 3.16 -5.99 -16.32
CA ARG A 145 3.23 -7.30 -16.94
C ARG A 145 1.91 -8.04 -16.82
N GLN A 146 1.37 -8.13 -15.60
CA GLN A 146 0.09 -8.80 -15.35
C GLN A 146 -1.07 -8.12 -16.07
N TRP A 147 -1.08 -6.78 -16.11
CA TRP A 147 -2.10 -6.04 -16.84
C TRP A 147 -2.09 -6.36 -18.34
N ASN A 148 -0.91 -6.52 -18.94
CA ASN A 148 -0.77 -6.85 -20.36
C ASN A 148 -1.09 -8.34 -20.65
N GLU A 149 -0.80 -9.25 -19.69
CA GLU A 149 -1.05 -10.68 -19.84
C GLU A 149 -2.50 -11.06 -19.54
N ASP A 150 -3.05 -10.55 -18.45
CA ASP A 150 -4.41 -10.85 -17.96
C ASP A 150 -4.98 -9.69 -17.14
N PRO A 151 -5.61 -8.69 -17.78
CA PRO A 151 -6.28 -7.58 -17.09
C PRO A 151 -7.37 -8.04 -16.12
N GLY A 152 -8.05 -9.15 -16.45
CA GLY A 152 -9.11 -9.71 -15.60
C GLY A 152 -8.59 -10.19 -14.26
N ALA A 153 -7.41 -10.84 -14.24
CA ALA A 153 -6.78 -11.25 -13.00
C ALA A 153 -6.35 -10.06 -12.13
N VAL A 154 -5.89 -8.97 -12.74
CA VAL A 154 -5.54 -7.73 -12.01
C VAL A 154 -6.79 -7.09 -11.41
N MET A 155 -7.88 -7.00 -12.16
CA MET A 155 -9.17 -6.50 -11.64
C MET A 155 -9.71 -7.38 -10.52
N GLY A 156 -9.60 -8.71 -10.65
CA GLY A 156 -9.93 -9.67 -9.59
C GLY A 156 -9.09 -9.45 -8.33
N LEU A 157 -7.78 -9.21 -8.47
CA LEU A 157 -6.90 -8.87 -7.36
C LEU A 157 -7.34 -7.58 -6.65
N LEU A 158 -7.65 -6.53 -7.41
CA LEU A 158 -8.10 -5.25 -6.86
C LEU A 158 -9.45 -5.41 -6.14
N ALA A 159 -10.38 -6.18 -6.71
CA ALA A 159 -11.67 -6.48 -6.08
C ALA A 159 -11.50 -7.22 -4.75
N VAL A 160 -10.64 -8.25 -4.70
CA VAL A 160 -10.33 -8.98 -3.46
C VAL A 160 -9.67 -8.06 -2.42
N LYS A 161 -8.78 -7.15 -2.83
CA LYS A 161 -8.17 -6.17 -1.92
C LYS A 161 -9.21 -5.19 -1.39
N ALA A 162 -10.06 -4.64 -2.25
CA ALA A 162 -11.16 -3.77 -1.87
C ALA A 162 -12.09 -4.49 -0.89
N GLN A 163 -12.53 -5.70 -1.24
CA GLN A 163 -13.36 -6.52 -0.36
C GLN A 163 -12.70 -6.76 1.02
N ARG A 164 -11.40 -7.04 1.06
CA ARG A 164 -10.70 -7.21 2.35
C ARG A 164 -10.70 -5.94 3.18
N ILE A 165 -10.43 -4.78 2.58
CA ILE A 165 -10.43 -3.50 3.28
C ILE A 165 -11.82 -3.20 3.85
N TRP A 166 -12.87 -3.40 3.04
CA TRP A 166 -14.24 -3.06 3.44
C TRP A 166 -14.88 -4.10 4.34
N TRP A 167 -14.62 -5.41 4.12
CA TRP A 167 -15.33 -6.50 4.82
C TRP A 167 -14.66 -7.01 6.08
N ARG A 168 -13.34 -7.03 6.11
CA ARG A 168 -12.57 -7.57 7.25
C ARG A 168 -11.89 -6.51 8.10
N GLY A 169 -11.85 -5.25 7.62
CA GLY A 169 -10.96 -4.28 8.20
C GLY A 169 -9.49 -4.68 8.01
N ARG A 170 -8.59 -4.04 8.71
CA ARG A 170 -7.17 -4.29 8.55
C ARG A 170 -6.53 -4.70 9.87
N GLY A 171 -6.15 -5.97 9.94
CA GLY A 171 -5.25 -6.47 10.96
C GLY A 171 -5.91 -7.22 12.11
N GLU A 172 -5.09 -7.65 13.02
CA GLU A 172 -5.45 -8.50 14.15
C GLU A 172 -6.52 -7.89 15.07
N LEU A 173 -6.59 -6.55 15.13
CA LEU A 173 -7.60 -5.85 15.96
C LEU A 173 -9.01 -5.88 15.37
N THR A 174 -9.16 -6.04 14.06
CA THR A 174 -10.46 -6.07 13.39
C THR A 174 -10.92 -7.49 13.05
N ASP A 175 -10.04 -8.47 13.14
CA ASP A 175 -10.39 -9.88 12.92
C ASP A 175 -11.29 -10.47 14.03
N PRO A 176 -11.14 -10.11 15.32
CA PRO A 176 -12.10 -10.51 16.36
C PRO A 176 -13.50 -9.94 16.09
N LEU A 177 -14.53 -10.71 16.44
CA LEU A 177 -15.93 -10.33 16.23
C LEU A 177 -16.30 -8.91 16.69
N PRO A 178 -15.85 -8.43 17.89
CA PRO A 178 -16.14 -7.06 18.33
C PRO A 178 -15.56 -5.99 17.41
N GLY A 179 -14.33 -6.19 16.90
CA GLY A 179 -13.69 -5.27 15.97
C GLY A 179 -14.41 -5.19 14.64
N ARG A 180 -14.91 -6.31 14.12
CA ARG A 180 -15.74 -6.34 12.90
C ARG A 180 -17.06 -5.61 13.08
N LEU A 181 -17.74 -5.83 14.19
CA LEU A 181 -19.01 -5.16 14.49
C LEU A 181 -18.82 -3.64 14.58
N LEU A 182 -17.77 -3.19 15.26
CA LEU A 182 -17.43 -1.76 15.32
C LEU A 182 -17.12 -1.18 13.93
N HIS A 183 -16.34 -1.88 13.13
CA HIS A 183 -16.02 -1.48 11.76
C HIS A 183 -17.29 -1.31 10.90
N TRP A 184 -18.19 -2.28 10.96
CA TRP A 184 -19.47 -2.21 10.27
C TRP A 184 -20.38 -1.10 10.79
N ALA A 185 -20.44 -0.90 12.09
CA ALA A 185 -21.22 0.18 12.69
C ALA A 185 -20.74 1.55 12.17
N ILE A 186 -19.42 1.76 12.05
CA ILE A 186 -18.85 2.99 11.51
C ILE A 186 -19.24 3.15 10.02
N ILE A 187 -19.12 2.10 9.20
CA ILE A 187 -19.50 2.16 7.77
C ILE A 187 -20.98 2.50 7.62
N VAL A 188 -21.86 1.80 8.36
CA VAL A 188 -23.30 2.05 8.31
C VAL A 188 -23.61 3.49 8.75
N ALA A 189 -23.03 3.96 9.85
CA ALA A 189 -23.22 5.33 10.31
C ALA A 189 -22.76 6.36 9.27
N ALA A 190 -21.62 6.12 8.60
CA ALA A 190 -21.13 6.99 7.54
C ALA A 190 -22.07 7.02 6.32
N LEU A 191 -22.59 5.85 5.90
CA LEU A 191 -23.55 5.76 4.81
C LEU A 191 -24.87 6.46 5.15
N VAL A 192 -25.42 6.23 6.34
CA VAL A 192 -26.63 6.90 6.83
C VAL A 192 -26.41 8.40 6.88
N GLY A 193 -25.27 8.85 7.41
CA GLY A 193 -24.91 10.28 7.44
C GLY A 193 -24.84 10.89 6.03
N ALA A 194 -24.23 10.18 5.08
CA ALA A 194 -24.16 10.62 3.68
C ALA A 194 -25.55 10.72 3.03
N VAL A 195 -26.41 9.73 3.26
CA VAL A 195 -27.80 9.74 2.77
C VAL A 195 -28.57 10.91 3.36
N ILE A 196 -28.52 11.13 4.67
CA ILE A 196 -29.20 12.28 5.31
C ILE A 196 -28.67 13.61 4.74
N ALA A 197 -27.36 13.74 4.57
CA ALA A 197 -26.76 14.95 4.00
C ALA A 197 -27.17 15.18 2.53
N PHE A 198 -27.37 14.11 1.75
CA PHE A 198 -27.80 14.20 0.35
C PHE A 198 -29.25 14.69 0.20
N PHE A 199 -30.13 14.34 1.14
CA PHE A 199 -31.55 14.70 1.10
C PHE A 199 -31.90 15.99 1.85
N ARG A 200 -30.93 16.64 2.52
CA ARG A 200 -31.06 17.98 3.09
C ARG A 200 -30.58 19.04 2.10
#